data_fea8ac3a23c00117d028d7d06e40efe2
#
_entry.id   fea8ac3a23c00117d028d7d06e40efe2
#
_cell.length_a   1.000
_cell.length_b   1.000
_cell.length_c   1.000
_cell.angle_alpha   90.00
_cell.angle_beta   90.00
_cell.angle_gamma   90.00
#
_symmetry.space_group_name_H-M   'P 1'
#
loop_
_entity.id
_entity.type
_entity.pdbx_description
1 polymer ?
#
loop_
_entity_poly.entity_id
_entity_poly.type
_entity_poly.pdbx_seq_one_letter_code
_entity_poly.pdbx_strand_id
1 'polypeptide(L)'
;MFDSVFQANFTRDAIIAAFSEENMDGFLFWGFWQGSLYADYSPMYNNDWTLNGSGKAYHDLVYNKWWTRDAKAKTDKEGKAVINGFYGDYDVKITHNGKEQNVMAAFHKGYENVLEIVIE
;
A
#
# COMPACT_ATOMS: atom_id res chain seq x y z
N MET A 1 -0.23 29.59 14.87
CA MET A 1 0.36 29.14 13.57
C MET A 1 0.47 27.63 13.64
N PHE A 2 -0.24 26.96 12.77
CA PHE A 2 -0.20 25.48 12.75
C PHE A 2 1.14 25.06 12.15
N ASP A 3 1.91 24.25 12.89
CA ASP A 3 3.19 23.78 12.39
C ASP A 3 2.97 22.64 11.40
N SER A 4 3.27 22.88 10.13
CA SER A 4 3.11 21.90 9.05
C SER A 4 3.99 20.64 9.25
N VAL A 5 5.12 20.77 9.94
CA VAL A 5 6.01 19.67 10.29
C VAL A 5 5.37 18.80 11.37
N PHE A 6 4.78 19.44 12.38
CA PHE A 6 4.04 18.72 13.42
C PHE A 6 2.85 17.95 12.84
N GLN A 7 2.08 18.57 11.94
CA GLN A 7 0.95 17.91 11.28
C GLN A 7 1.41 16.70 10.46
N ALA A 8 2.48 16.82 9.69
CA ALA A 8 3.03 15.73 8.90
C ALA A 8 3.50 14.55 9.78
N ASN A 9 4.20 14.86 10.88
CA ASN A 9 4.64 13.84 11.83
C ASN A 9 3.47 13.16 12.53
N PHE A 10 2.48 13.94 12.98
CA PHE A 10 1.27 13.39 13.60
C PHE A 10 0.52 12.44 12.62
N THR A 11 0.32 12.87 11.38
CA THR A 11 -0.32 12.05 10.34
C THR A 11 0.45 10.75 10.12
N ARG A 12 1.77 10.83 9.97
CA ARG A 12 2.62 9.65 9.83
C ARG A 12 2.44 8.69 11.00
N ASP A 13 2.56 9.17 12.21
CA ASP A 13 2.56 8.34 13.42
C ASP A 13 1.17 7.74 13.67
N ALA A 14 0.10 8.49 13.41
CA ALA A 14 -1.27 7.99 13.50
C ALA A 14 -1.55 6.86 12.50
N ILE A 15 -1.09 7.01 11.26
CA ILE A 15 -1.27 5.96 10.23
C ILE A 15 -0.44 4.73 10.57
N ILE A 16 0.79 4.89 11.07
CA ILE A 16 1.63 3.76 11.51
C ILE A 16 0.97 3.03 12.68
N ALA A 17 0.46 3.75 13.67
CA ALA A 17 -0.24 3.16 14.79
C ALA A 17 -1.48 2.39 14.33
N ALA A 18 -2.30 2.98 13.45
CA ALA A 18 -3.47 2.33 12.89
C ALA A 18 -3.12 1.06 12.10
N PHE A 19 -2.09 1.11 11.26
CA PHE A 19 -1.66 -0.04 10.47
C PHE A 19 -1.05 -1.17 11.30
N SER A 20 -0.48 -0.85 12.47
CA SER A 20 0.11 -1.83 13.38
C SER A 20 -0.91 -2.56 14.26
N GLU A 21 -2.14 -2.05 14.34
CA GLU A 21 -3.21 -2.64 15.15
C GLU A 21 -3.95 -3.75 14.40
N GLU A 22 -3.88 -4.97 14.92
CA GLU A 22 -4.48 -6.15 14.28
C GLU A 22 -6.00 -6.10 14.12
N ASN A 23 -6.68 -5.36 14.99
CA ASN A 23 -8.14 -5.26 15.03
C ASN A 23 -8.67 -4.01 14.30
N MET A 24 -7.81 -3.28 13.60
CA MET A 24 -8.19 -2.09 12.85
C MET A 24 -8.35 -2.45 11.36
N ASP A 25 -9.58 -2.34 10.87
CA ASP A 25 -9.92 -2.68 9.48
C ASP A 25 -9.78 -1.50 8.51
N GLY A 26 -9.58 -0.29 9.02
CA GLY A 26 -9.45 0.89 8.17
C GLY A 26 -9.12 2.17 8.92
N PHE A 27 -8.66 3.16 8.17
CA PHE A 27 -8.37 4.50 8.64
C PHE A 27 -8.95 5.51 7.64
N LEU A 28 -9.87 6.37 8.11
CA LEU A 28 -10.52 7.36 7.28
C LEU A 28 -10.10 8.78 7.66
N PHE A 29 -9.77 9.57 6.65
CA PHE A 29 -9.58 11.01 6.81
C PHE A 29 -10.88 11.75 6.53
N TRP A 30 -11.22 12.72 7.37
CA TRP A 30 -12.31 13.64 7.11
C TRP A 30 -11.85 14.75 6.17
N GLY A 31 -11.96 14.47 4.88
CA GLY A 31 -11.49 15.34 3.81
C GLY A 31 -9.98 15.20 3.54
N PHE A 32 -9.56 15.56 2.36
CA PHE A 32 -8.17 15.42 1.92
C PHE A 32 -7.66 16.64 1.11
N TRP A 33 -8.56 17.48 0.62
CA TRP A 33 -8.24 18.65 -0.20
C TRP A 33 -8.63 19.95 0.51
N GLN A 34 -7.71 20.91 0.55
CA GLN A 34 -7.85 22.17 1.25
C GLN A 34 -9.07 22.98 0.80
N GLY A 35 -9.41 22.94 -0.48
CA GLY A 35 -10.53 23.73 -1.02
C GLY A 35 -11.93 23.24 -0.62
N SER A 36 -12.05 22.05 -0.01
CA SER A 36 -13.33 21.50 0.47
C SER A 36 -13.52 21.57 1.98
N LEU A 37 -12.52 22.04 2.73
CA LEU A 37 -12.54 22.07 4.19
C LEU A 37 -12.84 23.48 4.72
N TYR A 38 -13.57 23.56 5.83
CA TYR A 38 -13.85 24.80 6.53
C TYR A 38 -12.61 25.40 7.22
N ALA A 39 -11.56 24.60 7.39
CA ALA A 39 -10.29 25.03 7.97
C ALA A 39 -9.26 25.22 6.86
N ASP A 40 -8.38 26.21 7.05
CA ASP A 40 -7.31 26.56 6.11
C ASP A 40 -6.25 25.47 5.93
N TYR A 41 -6.41 24.31 6.57
CA TYR A 41 -5.44 23.23 6.59
C TYR A 41 -6.07 21.94 6.06
N SER A 42 -5.61 21.52 4.89
CA SER A 42 -5.94 20.22 4.33
C SER A 42 -5.08 19.13 5.01
N PRO A 43 -5.63 17.93 5.25
CA PRO A 43 -4.84 16.82 5.72
C PRO A 43 -3.81 16.30 4.70
N MET A 44 -4.00 16.49 3.37
CA MET A 44 -3.13 15.90 2.35
C MET A 44 -2.77 16.81 1.18
N TYR A 45 -3.74 17.54 0.59
CA TYR A 45 -3.54 18.32 -0.63
C TYR A 45 -3.81 19.80 -0.40
N ASN A 46 -2.93 20.63 -0.94
CA ASN A 46 -3.11 22.08 -1.01
C ASN A 46 -4.19 22.46 -2.03
N ASN A 47 -4.58 23.74 -2.09
CA ASN A 47 -5.57 24.23 -3.05
C ASN A 47 -5.21 23.97 -4.52
N ASP A 48 -3.93 23.96 -4.84
CA ASP A 48 -3.37 23.69 -6.16
C ASP A 48 -3.15 22.19 -6.45
N TRP A 49 -3.68 21.30 -5.62
CA TRP A 49 -3.53 19.85 -5.70
C TRP A 49 -2.11 19.32 -5.48
N THR A 50 -1.19 20.14 -5.03
CA THR A 50 0.11 19.67 -4.57
C THR A 50 0.00 18.98 -3.20
N LEU A 51 0.84 17.98 -2.97
CA LEU A 51 0.92 17.32 -1.65
C LEU A 51 1.55 18.25 -0.61
N ASN A 52 0.86 18.43 0.50
CA ASN A 52 1.46 19.01 1.70
C ASN A 52 2.32 17.99 2.47
N GLY A 53 2.84 18.35 3.63
CA GLY A 53 3.66 17.47 4.46
C GLY A 53 2.96 16.17 4.88
N SER A 54 1.69 16.24 5.26
CA SER A 54 0.87 15.09 5.63
C SER A 54 0.59 14.18 4.44
N GLY A 55 0.26 14.76 3.29
CA GLY A 55 0.06 14.02 2.05
C GLY A 55 1.34 13.29 1.59
N LYS A 56 2.51 13.92 1.72
CA LYS A 56 3.80 13.28 1.43
C LYS A 56 4.07 12.11 2.38
N ALA A 57 3.80 12.28 3.68
CA ALA A 57 3.95 11.21 4.66
C ALA A 57 3.03 10.01 4.36
N TYR A 58 1.77 10.28 4.03
CA TYR A 58 0.81 9.26 3.60
C TYR A 58 1.29 8.51 2.36
N HIS A 59 1.65 9.23 1.30
CA HIS A 59 2.12 8.62 0.05
C HIS A 59 3.37 7.76 0.25
N ASP A 60 4.33 8.23 1.06
CA ASP A 60 5.54 7.46 1.35
C ASP A 60 5.22 6.14 2.06
N LEU A 61 4.33 6.15 3.05
CA LEU A 61 3.94 4.95 3.76
C LEU A 61 3.13 4.00 2.87
N VAL A 62 2.02 4.48 2.31
CA VAL A 62 1.04 3.62 1.66
C VAL A 62 1.52 3.14 0.29
N TYR A 63 2.09 4.02 -0.53
CA TYR A 63 2.45 3.69 -1.90
C TYR A 63 3.92 3.31 -2.11
N ASN A 64 4.79 3.54 -1.12
CA ASN A 64 6.20 3.16 -1.23
C ASN A 64 6.58 2.07 -0.23
N LYS A 65 6.37 2.31 1.08
CA LYS A 65 6.85 1.38 2.12
C LYS A 65 5.98 0.14 2.28
N TRP A 66 4.66 0.29 2.20
CA TRP A 66 3.69 -0.80 2.41
C TRP A 66 3.16 -1.42 1.11
N TRP A 67 3.80 -1.11 0.00
CA TRP A 67 3.44 -1.62 -1.29
C TRP A 67 4.49 -2.59 -1.79
N THR A 68 4.12 -3.84 -1.99
CA THR A 68 5.02 -4.84 -2.55
C THR A 68 5.08 -4.66 -4.07
N ARG A 69 6.21 -4.15 -4.58
CA ARG A 69 6.42 -3.93 -6.01
C ARG A 69 7.61 -4.74 -6.50
N ASP A 70 7.50 -5.22 -7.73
CA ASP A 70 8.60 -5.89 -8.47
C ASP A 70 9.28 -7.02 -7.68
N ALA A 71 8.54 -7.63 -6.74
CA ALA A 71 9.03 -8.78 -6.02
C ALA A 71 9.24 -9.94 -7.00
N LYS A 72 10.40 -10.59 -6.92
CA LYS A 72 10.79 -11.67 -7.82
C LYS A 72 11.16 -12.90 -7.03
N ALA A 73 10.69 -14.04 -7.50
CA ALA A 73 11.12 -15.33 -7.01
C ALA A 73 11.32 -16.29 -8.18
N LYS A 74 12.10 -17.32 -7.94
CA LYS A 74 12.28 -18.42 -8.87
C LYS A 74 11.79 -19.69 -8.20
N THR A 75 11.05 -20.50 -8.95
CA THR A 75 10.59 -21.78 -8.45
C THR A 75 11.74 -22.73 -8.22
N ASP A 76 11.62 -23.54 -7.19
CA ASP A 76 12.49 -24.69 -6.90
C ASP A 76 12.22 -25.87 -7.85
N LYS A 77 12.80 -27.04 -7.55
CA LYS A 77 12.65 -28.26 -8.33
C LYS A 77 11.24 -28.86 -8.25
N GLU A 78 10.49 -28.46 -7.22
CA GLU A 78 9.09 -28.89 -6.99
C GLU A 78 8.08 -27.90 -7.58
N GLY A 79 8.56 -26.83 -8.24
CA GLY A 79 7.73 -25.81 -8.83
C GLY A 79 7.23 -24.77 -7.81
N LYS A 80 7.79 -24.70 -6.60
CA LYS A 80 7.37 -23.80 -5.54
C LYS A 80 8.24 -22.58 -5.46
N ALA A 81 7.62 -21.42 -5.23
CA ALA A 81 8.29 -20.16 -4.90
C ALA A 81 7.61 -19.47 -3.72
N VAL A 82 8.37 -18.77 -2.91
CA VAL A 82 7.87 -18.00 -1.77
C VAL A 82 8.24 -16.54 -1.96
N ILE A 83 7.27 -15.67 -1.79
CA ILE A 83 7.44 -14.21 -1.80
C ILE A 83 6.86 -13.65 -0.50
N ASN A 84 7.64 -12.80 0.17
CA ASN A 84 7.15 -12.04 1.30
C ASN A 84 6.60 -10.71 0.80
N GLY A 85 5.39 -10.36 1.23
CA GLY A 85 4.72 -9.12 0.83
C GLY A 85 3.63 -8.73 1.82
N PHE A 86 3.07 -7.55 1.62
CA PHE A 86 1.88 -7.10 2.35
C PHE A 86 0.64 -7.80 1.79
N TYR A 87 -0.41 -7.90 2.59
CA TYR A 87 -1.70 -8.36 2.10
C TYR A 87 -2.29 -7.37 1.08
N GLY A 88 -2.98 -7.88 0.09
CA GLY A 88 -3.59 -7.09 -0.97
C GLY A 88 -3.78 -7.84 -2.27
N ASP A 89 -4.17 -7.12 -3.31
CA ASP A 89 -4.33 -7.63 -4.66
C ASP A 89 -3.03 -7.50 -5.44
N TYR A 90 -2.68 -8.54 -6.17
CA TYR A 90 -1.43 -8.65 -6.91
C TYR A 90 -1.65 -8.98 -8.37
N ASP A 91 -0.91 -8.31 -9.22
CA ASP A 91 -0.66 -8.75 -10.59
C ASP A 91 0.58 -9.65 -10.58
N VAL A 92 0.38 -10.95 -10.80
CA VAL A 92 1.45 -11.94 -10.80
C VAL A 92 1.81 -12.31 -12.23
N LYS A 93 3.04 -12.02 -12.62
CA LYS A 93 3.60 -12.38 -13.92
C LYS A 93 4.49 -13.62 -13.79
N ILE A 94 4.14 -14.66 -14.53
CA ILE A 94 4.88 -15.91 -14.55
C ILE A 94 5.53 -16.09 -15.91
N THR A 95 6.79 -16.50 -15.91
CA THR A 95 7.53 -16.80 -17.15
C THR A 95 8.07 -18.23 -17.08
N HIS A 96 7.73 -19.06 -18.04
CA HIS A 96 8.22 -20.42 -18.16
C HIS A 96 8.52 -20.76 -19.63
N ASN A 97 9.72 -21.24 -19.94
CA ASN A 97 10.14 -21.62 -21.29
C ASN A 97 9.87 -20.53 -22.36
N GLY A 98 10.04 -19.27 -22.01
CA GLY A 98 9.79 -18.14 -22.91
C GLY A 98 8.32 -17.74 -23.08
N LYS A 99 7.38 -18.46 -22.46
CA LYS A 99 5.97 -18.08 -22.38
C LYS A 99 5.73 -17.24 -21.13
N GLU A 100 4.84 -16.25 -21.25
CA GLU A 100 4.42 -15.40 -20.14
C GLU A 100 2.91 -15.58 -19.88
N GLN A 101 2.55 -15.67 -18.60
CA GLN A 101 1.17 -15.70 -18.14
C GLN A 101 0.99 -14.66 -17.03
N ASN A 102 -0.10 -13.88 -17.09
CA ASN A 102 -0.47 -12.94 -16.05
C ASN A 102 -1.71 -13.44 -15.32
N VAL A 103 -1.67 -13.39 -14.00
CA VAL A 103 -2.77 -13.83 -13.13
C VAL A 103 -2.97 -12.78 -12.05
N MET A 104 -4.22 -12.42 -11.76
CA MET A 104 -4.56 -11.63 -10.58
C MET A 104 -4.76 -12.56 -9.39
N ALA A 105 -4.19 -12.20 -8.24
CA ALA A 105 -4.35 -12.95 -6.99
C ALA A 105 -4.57 -11.99 -5.83
N ALA A 106 -5.46 -12.35 -4.92
CA ALA A 106 -5.73 -11.62 -3.69
C ALA A 106 -5.21 -12.42 -2.49
N PHE A 107 -4.40 -11.78 -1.65
CA PHE A 107 -3.84 -12.37 -0.45
C PHE A 107 -4.33 -11.61 0.78
N HIS A 108 -4.93 -12.31 1.73
CA HIS A 108 -5.56 -11.72 2.89
C HIS A 108 -5.14 -12.38 4.21
N LYS A 109 -5.21 -11.63 5.30
CA LYS A 109 -4.98 -12.13 6.64
C LYS A 109 -5.97 -13.25 6.97
N GLY A 110 -5.48 -14.34 7.58
CA GLY A 110 -6.33 -15.46 8.02
C GLY A 110 -6.66 -16.49 6.93
N TYR A 111 -6.15 -16.31 5.72
CA TYR A 111 -6.29 -17.27 4.63
C TYR A 111 -4.96 -17.98 4.36
N GLU A 112 -5.07 -19.17 3.78
CA GLU A 112 -3.92 -19.84 3.19
C GLU A 112 -3.58 -19.13 1.88
N ASN A 113 -2.55 -18.28 1.92
CA ASN A 113 -2.16 -17.42 0.79
C ASN A 113 -1.28 -18.23 -0.19
N VAL A 114 -1.89 -19.16 -0.88
CA VAL A 114 -1.27 -20.00 -1.90
C VAL A 114 -1.93 -19.75 -3.24
N LEU A 115 -1.12 -19.55 -4.27
CA LEU A 115 -1.56 -19.42 -5.65
C LEU A 115 -1.05 -20.62 -6.45
N GLU A 116 -1.95 -21.48 -6.91
CA GLU A 116 -1.63 -22.59 -7.79
C GLU A 116 -1.86 -22.17 -9.24
N ILE A 117 -0.87 -22.41 -10.10
CA ILE A 117 -0.91 -22.02 -11.51
C ILE A 117 -0.46 -23.20 -12.37
N VAL A 118 -1.33 -23.58 -13.30
CA VAL A 118 -0.97 -24.58 -14.33
C VAL A 118 -0.49 -23.81 -15.56
N ILE A 119 0.72 -24.09 -15.99
CA ILE A 119 1.32 -23.52 -17.20
C ILE A 119 1.19 -24.55 -18.33
N GLU A 120 0.45 -24.19 -19.37
CA GLU A 120 0.26 -25.00 -20.57
C GLU A 120 1.35 -24.72 -21.62
#